data_7fd143a2267435af34acc69444cfd58a
#
_entry.id   7fd143a2267435af34acc69444cfd58a
#
_cell.length_a   1.000
_cell.length_b   1.000
_cell.length_c   1.000
_cell.angle_alpha   90.00
_cell.angle_beta   90.00
_cell.angle_gamma   90.00
#
_symmetry.space_group_name_H-M   'P 1'
#
loop_
_entity.id
_entity.type
_entity.pdbx_description
1 polymer ?
#
loop_
_entity_poly.entity_id
_entity_poly.type
_entity_poly.pdbx_seq_one_letter_code
_entity_poly.pdbx_strand_id
1 'polypeptide(L)'
;MALALFFAVMNEVMAVPANPALYRYVQPDGTIVTLQMRGDEFLHYVTTVDEEKAFLAQTPKCLTDSHEVRNAGIYALQRKMIFDRPLVSLAANQYDYAKFRGLVILVEFNDRTFSRPDAKDVFSEMLNKKDFTGIKNLDGGFVKYTGSVRDYFEDNSFGKFIPQFDVVGPVKVNVSCTYPEGLKNARSFSQMVMKAADPIVDFSKYDCDGDGTVEMVYFICAGYGSHYVGNNSGFIWPHAWTLLGDRHDGVRLDRYACSSEMYGGEATTELDGVGTICHEFSHVLGLMDEYDTDYEKGGGQSFHPGNWSIMAGGNHINMGRTPVGYTLFQRYQAGFSTPTLVEEETTLTIPSLAETGEGYRINSAVDKEYFLLENRQASKWDAFLPATGLIVTRVDSTDVRVWSANTINCNPAHNYLEIVRAVEPTKVGAFNTDVFPQPNVRSLTNETTPSMRSWTGKKTPLVLGNIRRRAKNIVVNVVEDKTVTGIESLQQPNEGTTEIYDLSGRKLNRQHAGGLNIVVKTDAQGNRKVYKTLNGVR
;
A
#
# COMPACT_ATOMS: atom_id res chain seq x y z
N MET A 1 37.53 27.20 -3.72
CA MET A 1 36.22 27.55 -3.20
C MET A 1 35.35 26.30 -3.33
N ALA A 2 35.33 25.45 -2.28
CA ALA A 2 34.65 24.18 -2.27
C ALA A 2 33.19 24.45 -1.88
N LEU A 3 32.27 24.09 -2.78
CA LEU A 3 30.82 24.13 -2.57
C LEU A 3 30.46 22.92 -1.70
N ALA A 4 30.28 23.13 -0.41
CA ALA A 4 29.73 22.12 0.47
C ALA A 4 28.23 21.97 0.14
N LEU A 5 27.86 20.89 -0.56
CA LEU A 5 26.46 20.48 -0.64
C LEU A 5 26.05 19.98 0.77
N PHE A 6 25.25 20.77 1.44
CA PHE A 6 24.47 20.30 2.58
C PHE A 6 23.37 19.37 2.03
N PHE A 7 23.57 18.06 2.13
CA PHE A 7 22.46 17.11 2.07
C PHE A 7 21.64 17.29 3.36
N ALA A 8 20.51 17.96 3.24
CA ALA A 8 19.50 17.90 4.28
C ALA A 8 18.98 16.46 4.30
N VAL A 9 19.36 15.71 5.31
CA VAL A 9 18.80 14.36 5.58
C VAL A 9 17.39 14.57 6.09
N MET A 10 16.45 14.03 5.36
CA MET A 10 15.03 14.26 5.48
C MET A 10 14.41 13.12 6.28
N ASN A 11 13.48 13.44 7.17
CA ASN A 11 12.87 12.50 8.12
C ASN A 11 11.54 11.98 7.59
N GLU A 12 11.43 10.67 7.41
CA GLU A 12 10.16 10.04 7.06
C GLU A 12 9.50 9.46 8.31
N VAL A 13 8.21 9.72 8.46
CA VAL A 13 7.31 8.97 9.34
C VAL A 13 6.30 8.27 8.46
N MET A 14 6.13 7.00 8.70
CA MET A 14 5.12 6.15 8.09
C MET A 14 4.40 5.42 9.22
N ALA A 15 3.09 5.27 9.15
CA ALA A 15 2.34 4.64 10.23
C ALA A 15 1.05 3.99 9.74
N VAL A 16 0.52 3.11 10.57
CA VAL A 16 -0.78 2.49 10.29
C VAL A 16 -1.91 3.49 10.32
N PRO A 17 -2.94 3.36 9.49
CA PRO A 17 -4.19 4.08 9.64
C PRO A 17 -4.87 3.71 10.96
N ALA A 18 -5.77 4.57 11.44
CA ALA A 18 -6.59 4.27 12.60
C ALA A 18 -7.38 2.97 12.41
N ASN A 19 -7.49 2.18 13.46
CA ASN A 19 -8.28 0.94 13.43
C ASN A 19 -9.76 1.27 13.19
N PRO A 20 -10.41 0.74 12.13
CA PRO A 20 -11.78 1.05 11.78
C PRO A 20 -12.84 0.28 12.61
N ALA A 21 -12.44 -0.38 13.69
CA ALA A 21 -13.39 -1.12 14.54
C ALA A 21 -14.47 -0.20 15.13
N LEU A 22 -15.69 -0.71 15.20
CA LEU A 22 -16.83 0.01 15.77
C LEU A 22 -16.87 -0.15 17.30
N TYR A 23 -17.22 0.92 18.00
CA TYR A 23 -17.43 0.89 19.44
C TYR A 23 -18.64 1.73 19.89
N ARG A 24 -19.16 1.41 21.06
CA ARG A 24 -20.30 2.13 21.64
C ARG A 24 -19.80 3.25 22.57
N TYR A 25 -20.30 4.45 22.36
CA TYR A 25 -20.01 5.62 23.18
C TYR A 25 -21.27 6.14 23.83
N VAL A 26 -21.20 6.41 25.14
CA VAL A 26 -22.28 7.04 25.90
C VAL A 26 -22.03 8.54 25.94
N GLN A 27 -22.88 9.31 25.29
CA GLN A 27 -22.79 10.76 25.29
C GLN A 27 -23.11 11.34 26.69
N PRO A 28 -22.73 12.60 26.98
CA PRO A 28 -23.03 13.23 28.26
C PRO A 28 -24.52 13.31 28.61
N ASP A 29 -25.43 13.27 27.63
CA ASP A 29 -26.89 13.23 27.79
C ASP A 29 -27.45 11.83 28.02
N GLY A 30 -26.57 10.80 28.06
CA GLY A 30 -26.91 9.39 28.24
C GLY A 30 -27.29 8.66 26.97
N THR A 31 -27.31 9.30 25.80
CA THR A 31 -27.54 8.60 24.53
C THR A 31 -26.35 7.76 24.14
N ILE A 32 -26.61 6.59 23.51
CA ILE A 32 -25.57 5.69 23.05
C ILE A 32 -25.45 5.80 21.55
N VAL A 33 -24.25 6.13 21.08
CA VAL A 33 -23.91 6.19 19.66
C VAL A 33 -22.84 5.16 19.32
N THR A 34 -22.85 4.66 18.08
CA THR A 34 -21.78 3.81 17.56
C THR A 34 -20.80 4.69 16.83
N LEU A 35 -19.55 4.60 17.22
CA LEU A 35 -18.46 5.40 16.71
C LEU A 35 -17.38 4.55 16.06
N GLN A 36 -16.58 5.19 15.23
CA GLN A 36 -15.42 4.61 14.56
C GLN A 36 -14.28 5.63 14.58
N MET A 37 -13.04 5.15 14.81
CA MET A 37 -11.87 6.01 14.64
C MET A 37 -11.49 6.10 13.17
N ARG A 38 -11.05 7.27 12.76
CA ARG A 38 -10.54 7.61 11.44
C ARG A 38 -9.21 8.32 11.59
N GLY A 39 -8.41 8.25 10.54
CA GLY A 39 -7.18 9.02 10.48
C GLY A 39 -5.93 8.18 10.66
N ASP A 40 -4.83 8.87 10.92
CA ASP A 40 -3.49 8.31 11.14
C ASP A 40 -2.79 9.03 12.30
N GLU A 41 -1.49 8.87 12.39
CA GLU A 41 -0.65 9.47 13.43
C GLU A 41 -0.64 11.00 13.40
N PHE A 42 -0.94 11.62 12.26
CA PHE A 42 -0.95 13.09 12.11
C PHE A 42 -2.31 13.69 12.38
N LEU A 43 -3.37 13.05 11.90
CA LEU A 43 -4.74 13.48 12.12
C LEU A 43 -5.64 12.28 12.38
N HIS A 44 -6.09 12.14 13.59
CA HIS A 44 -7.09 11.13 13.96
C HIS A 44 -8.27 11.78 14.67
N TYR A 45 -9.45 11.32 14.30
CA TYR A 45 -10.71 11.79 14.83
C TYR A 45 -11.72 10.65 14.89
N VAL A 46 -12.78 10.84 15.63
CA VAL A 46 -13.83 9.84 15.81
C VAL A 46 -15.10 10.33 15.13
N THR A 47 -15.72 9.46 14.33
CA THR A 47 -16.98 9.77 13.64
C THR A 47 -18.10 8.83 14.04
N THR A 48 -19.35 9.24 13.84
CA THR A 48 -20.48 8.31 13.72
C THR A 48 -20.32 7.44 12.47
N VAL A 49 -21.02 6.29 12.42
CA VAL A 49 -20.91 5.34 11.29
C VAL A 49 -21.36 5.98 9.97
N ASP A 50 -22.29 6.93 10.02
CA ASP A 50 -22.75 7.73 8.88
C ASP A 50 -21.82 8.90 8.54
N GLU A 51 -20.76 9.10 9.33
CA GLU A 51 -19.76 10.16 9.18
C GLU A 51 -20.32 11.60 9.29
N GLU A 52 -21.56 11.80 9.73
CA GLU A 52 -22.15 13.13 9.85
C GLU A 52 -21.63 13.90 11.07
N LYS A 53 -21.28 13.19 12.15
CA LYS A 53 -20.83 13.79 13.41
C LYS A 53 -19.49 13.23 13.84
N ALA A 54 -18.65 14.08 14.39
CA ALA A 54 -17.30 13.72 14.80
C ALA A 54 -16.81 14.53 16.02
N PHE A 55 -15.70 14.11 16.60
CA PHE A 55 -14.86 14.89 17.50
C PHE A 55 -13.39 14.45 17.38
N LEU A 56 -12.46 15.35 17.66
CA LEU A 56 -11.05 15.00 17.72
C LEU A 56 -10.82 13.99 18.85
N ALA A 57 -10.11 12.91 18.57
CA ALA A 57 -9.86 11.83 19.53
C ALA A 57 -9.17 12.30 20.82
N GLN A 58 -8.39 13.38 20.74
CA GLN A 58 -7.67 13.98 21.87
C GLN A 58 -8.51 14.97 22.71
N THR A 59 -9.66 15.41 22.21
CA THR A 59 -10.54 16.39 22.88
C THR A 59 -12.01 16.00 22.86
N PRO A 60 -12.38 14.77 23.23
CA PRO A 60 -13.76 14.31 23.09
C PRO A 60 -14.64 14.95 24.15
N LYS A 61 -15.60 15.76 23.77
CA LYS A 61 -16.62 16.24 24.70
C LYS A 61 -18.03 16.20 24.11
N CYS A 62 -18.22 16.61 22.88
CA CYS A 62 -19.51 16.56 22.18
C CYS A 62 -19.27 16.26 20.71
N LEU A 63 -20.18 15.49 20.11
CA LEU A 63 -20.19 15.28 18.67
C LEU A 63 -20.59 16.58 17.97
N THR A 64 -19.78 17.03 17.02
CA THR A 64 -20.03 18.19 16.17
C THR A 64 -20.12 17.75 14.71
N ASP A 65 -20.31 18.68 13.78
CA ASP A 65 -20.23 18.38 12.36
C ASP A 65 -18.85 17.84 11.99
N SER A 66 -18.80 16.77 11.19
CA SER A 66 -17.54 16.11 10.84
C SER A 66 -16.61 17.01 10.02
N HIS A 67 -17.19 17.89 9.17
CA HIS A 67 -16.39 18.85 8.40
C HIS A 67 -15.68 19.87 9.28
N GLU A 68 -16.30 20.33 10.37
CA GLU A 68 -15.65 21.25 11.32
C GLU A 68 -14.46 20.58 12.01
N VAL A 69 -14.61 19.32 12.43
CA VAL A 69 -13.55 18.56 13.09
C VAL A 69 -12.38 18.28 12.13
N ARG A 70 -12.67 17.87 10.89
CA ARG A 70 -11.68 17.63 9.85
C ARG A 70 -10.91 18.90 9.51
N ASN A 71 -11.60 20.02 9.33
CA ASN A 71 -10.96 21.30 9.03
C ASN A 71 -10.03 21.76 10.16
N ALA A 72 -10.44 21.62 11.42
CA ALA A 72 -9.60 21.95 12.58
C ALA A 72 -8.33 21.07 12.62
N GLY A 73 -8.46 19.78 12.31
CA GLY A 73 -7.33 18.86 12.20
C GLY A 73 -6.37 19.21 11.06
N ILE A 74 -6.91 19.55 9.89
CA ILE A 74 -6.13 19.98 8.71
C ILE A 74 -5.28 21.22 9.03
N TYR A 75 -5.82 22.20 9.75
CA TYR A 75 -5.05 23.37 10.21
C TYR A 75 -3.90 22.98 11.15
N ALA A 76 -4.08 21.98 12.00
CA ALA A 76 -3.04 21.48 12.88
C ALA A 76 -1.91 20.77 12.08
N LEU A 77 -2.27 20.01 11.05
CA LEU A 77 -1.33 19.36 10.13
C LEU A 77 -0.51 20.34 9.30
N GLN A 78 -1.09 21.44 8.83
CA GLN A 78 -0.38 22.44 8.04
C GLN A 78 0.87 23.01 8.74
N ARG A 79 0.93 22.95 10.06
CA ARG A 79 2.10 23.35 10.85
C ARG A 79 3.19 22.30 10.96
N LYS A 80 2.90 21.02 10.62
CA LYS A 80 3.83 19.88 10.77
C LYS A 80 4.43 19.36 9.47
N MET A 81 3.84 19.68 8.31
CA MET A 81 4.29 19.13 7.03
C MET A 81 5.45 19.91 6.41
N ILE A 82 6.62 19.76 6.97
CA ILE A 82 7.90 19.98 6.26
C ILE A 82 8.68 18.68 6.45
N PHE A 83 8.31 17.67 5.72
CA PHE A 83 9.07 16.43 5.65
C PHE A 83 9.47 16.22 4.20
N ASP A 84 10.69 16.44 3.94
CA ASP A 84 11.34 16.03 2.71
C ASP A 84 11.76 14.57 2.87
N ARG A 85 11.44 13.68 1.94
CA ARG A 85 11.71 12.26 1.99
C ARG A 85 12.79 11.84 1.01
N PRO A 86 13.66 10.87 1.35
CA PRO A 86 14.52 10.29 0.35
C PRO A 86 13.68 9.57 -0.72
N LEU A 87 14.16 9.64 -1.95
CA LEU A 87 13.59 8.92 -3.08
C LEU A 87 13.58 7.42 -2.77
N VAL A 88 12.40 6.85 -2.56
CA VAL A 88 12.26 5.40 -2.58
C VAL A 88 12.39 4.96 -4.02
N SER A 89 13.37 4.11 -4.30
CA SER A 89 13.53 3.55 -5.63
C SER A 89 12.30 2.70 -5.98
N LEU A 90 11.63 3.04 -7.07
CA LEU A 90 10.60 2.20 -7.69
C LEU A 90 11.21 0.97 -8.40
N ALA A 91 12.54 0.82 -8.35
CA ALA A 91 13.21 -0.39 -8.78
C ALA A 91 12.98 -1.50 -7.75
N ALA A 92 12.88 -2.73 -8.23
CA ALA A 92 12.84 -3.91 -7.37
C ALA A 92 13.96 -3.83 -6.32
N ASN A 93 13.61 -4.02 -5.06
CA ASN A 93 14.55 -3.96 -3.96
C ASN A 93 15.68 -4.98 -4.20
N GLN A 94 16.93 -4.52 -4.17
CA GLN A 94 18.12 -5.38 -4.36
C GLN A 94 18.59 -6.00 -3.04
N TYR A 95 17.74 -6.00 -2.02
CA TYR A 95 18.05 -6.50 -0.70
C TYR A 95 18.41 -7.98 -0.71
N ASP A 96 19.51 -8.36 -0.05
CA ASP A 96 19.86 -9.78 0.15
C ASP A 96 19.06 -10.37 1.32
N TYR A 97 17.83 -10.74 1.02
CA TYR A 97 16.90 -11.29 2.02
C TYR A 97 17.43 -12.53 2.76
N ALA A 98 18.41 -13.25 2.21
CA ALA A 98 18.98 -14.44 2.85
C ALA A 98 19.82 -14.09 4.09
N LYS A 99 20.32 -12.87 4.18
CA LYS A 99 21.16 -12.39 5.30
C LYS A 99 20.35 -11.65 6.37
N PHE A 100 19.10 -11.35 6.11
CA PHE A 100 18.32 -10.52 7.00
C PHE A 100 18.13 -11.15 8.39
N ARG A 101 18.43 -10.37 9.43
CA ARG A 101 18.12 -10.66 10.82
C ARG A 101 17.57 -9.40 11.49
N GLY A 102 16.35 -9.45 12.01
CA GLY A 102 15.69 -8.33 12.65
C GLY A 102 15.90 -8.29 14.15
N LEU A 103 16.02 -7.09 14.71
CA LEU A 103 16.06 -6.86 16.15
C LEU A 103 14.70 -6.36 16.61
N VAL A 104 14.09 -7.05 17.60
CA VAL A 104 12.84 -6.62 18.24
C VAL A 104 13.10 -6.39 19.72
N ILE A 105 12.86 -5.18 20.21
CA ILE A 105 13.05 -4.77 21.58
C ILE A 105 11.68 -4.64 22.27
N LEU A 106 11.48 -5.40 23.33
CA LEU A 106 10.31 -5.25 24.20
C LEU A 106 10.54 -4.08 25.16
N VAL A 107 9.58 -3.15 25.25
CA VAL A 107 9.73 -1.90 25.99
C VAL A 107 8.68 -1.78 27.08
N GLU A 108 9.12 -1.58 28.31
CA GLU A 108 8.29 -1.28 29.49
C GLU A 108 8.50 0.16 29.95
N PHE A 109 7.50 0.69 30.64
CA PHE A 109 7.47 2.05 31.17
C PHE A 109 7.49 2.05 32.70
N ASN A 110 7.60 3.23 33.32
CA ASN A 110 7.54 3.33 34.78
C ASN A 110 6.20 2.86 35.36
N ASP A 111 5.12 3.11 34.62
CA ASP A 111 3.72 2.89 35.00
C ASP A 111 3.04 1.79 34.19
N ARG A 112 3.74 1.14 33.26
CA ARG A 112 3.19 0.07 32.42
C ARG A 112 4.22 -1.00 32.12
N THR A 113 3.91 -2.22 32.51
CA THR A 113 4.65 -3.44 32.15
C THR A 113 3.81 -4.27 31.19
N PHE A 114 4.42 -5.28 30.57
CA PHE A 114 3.67 -6.22 29.74
C PHE A 114 2.54 -6.89 30.54
N SER A 115 1.44 -7.16 29.88
CA SER A 115 0.23 -7.77 30.46
C SER A 115 0.47 -9.20 30.95
N ARG A 116 1.55 -9.81 30.50
CA ARG A 116 1.88 -11.22 30.79
C ARG A 116 3.36 -11.41 31.08
N PRO A 117 3.72 -12.31 32.04
CA PRO A 117 5.09 -12.53 32.43
C PRO A 117 5.96 -13.25 31.39
N ASP A 118 5.33 -13.98 30.44
CA ASP A 118 5.96 -14.70 29.35
C ASP A 118 5.91 -13.93 28.01
N ALA A 119 5.77 -12.59 28.06
CA ALA A 119 5.66 -11.74 26.89
C ALA A 119 6.79 -12.00 25.87
N LYS A 120 8.03 -12.13 26.32
CA LYS A 120 9.18 -12.41 25.45
C LYS A 120 9.01 -13.71 24.65
N ASP A 121 8.58 -14.78 25.29
CA ASP A 121 8.40 -16.08 24.63
C ASP A 121 7.24 -16.02 23.63
N VAL A 122 6.13 -15.38 24.03
CA VAL A 122 4.96 -15.23 23.18
C VAL A 122 5.26 -14.38 21.96
N PHE A 123 5.90 -13.22 22.10
CA PHE A 123 6.29 -12.40 20.95
C PHE A 123 7.36 -13.09 20.10
N SER A 124 8.26 -13.86 20.70
CA SER A 124 9.21 -14.67 19.94
C SER A 124 8.51 -15.71 19.06
N GLU A 125 7.46 -16.37 19.59
CA GLU A 125 6.64 -17.28 18.78
C GLU A 125 5.83 -16.55 17.71
N MET A 126 5.17 -15.44 18.05
CA MET A 126 4.40 -14.62 17.10
C MET A 126 5.24 -14.10 15.93
N LEU A 127 6.51 -13.83 16.17
CA LEU A 127 7.43 -13.33 15.15
C LEU A 127 8.04 -14.45 14.31
N ASN A 128 8.43 -15.57 14.91
CA ASN A 128 9.35 -16.53 14.30
C ASN A 128 8.81 -17.94 14.06
N LYS A 129 7.78 -18.36 14.80
CA LYS A 129 7.34 -19.75 14.80
C LYS A 129 6.71 -20.12 13.47
N LYS A 130 7.30 -21.11 12.81
CA LYS A 130 6.74 -21.67 11.59
C LYS A 130 5.39 -22.34 11.86
N ASP A 131 4.45 -22.15 10.95
CA ASP A 131 3.09 -22.68 11.05
C ASP A 131 2.40 -22.26 12.37
N PHE A 132 2.60 -21.00 12.76
CA PHE A 132 2.03 -20.45 13.98
C PHE A 132 0.51 -20.39 13.88
N THR A 133 -0.18 -20.99 14.86
CA THR A 133 -1.65 -21.09 14.83
C THR A 133 -2.35 -20.23 15.87
N GLY A 134 -1.61 -19.65 16.80
CA GLY A 134 -2.18 -18.77 17.82
C GLY A 134 -1.55 -18.91 19.19
N ILE A 135 -2.12 -18.20 20.14
CA ILE A 135 -1.65 -18.07 21.51
C ILE A 135 -2.73 -18.45 22.53
N LYS A 136 -2.32 -18.85 23.74
CA LYS A 136 -3.20 -18.95 24.88
C LYS A 136 -3.27 -17.60 25.60
N ASN A 137 -4.49 -17.12 25.83
CA ASN A 137 -4.71 -15.96 26.69
C ASN A 137 -4.49 -16.32 28.17
N LEU A 138 -4.34 -15.31 29.02
CA LEU A 138 -4.15 -15.49 30.46
C LEU A 138 -5.36 -16.15 31.14
N ASP A 139 -6.56 -16.02 30.58
CA ASP A 139 -7.79 -16.68 31.03
C ASP A 139 -7.91 -18.14 30.56
N GLY A 140 -6.93 -18.65 29.80
CA GLY A 140 -6.89 -19.99 29.25
C GLY A 140 -7.60 -20.15 27.89
N GLY A 141 -8.20 -19.11 27.36
CA GLY A 141 -8.74 -19.09 26.00
C GLY A 141 -7.64 -19.25 24.94
N PHE A 142 -8.00 -19.70 23.74
CA PHE A 142 -7.06 -19.82 22.62
C PHE A 142 -7.48 -18.88 21.50
N VAL A 143 -6.58 -17.97 21.15
CA VAL A 143 -6.75 -17.00 20.07
C VAL A 143 -6.03 -17.49 18.82
N LYS A 144 -6.79 -17.67 17.75
CA LYS A 144 -6.26 -18.18 16.47
C LYS A 144 -5.62 -17.08 15.63
N TYR A 145 -4.50 -17.42 15.02
CA TYR A 145 -3.78 -16.64 14.02
C TYR A 145 -3.64 -17.46 12.73
N THR A 146 -3.44 -16.80 11.61
CA THR A 146 -3.17 -17.48 10.33
C THR A 146 -1.72 -17.94 10.22
N GLY A 147 -0.81 -17.24 10.86
CA GLY A 147 0.61 -17.52 10.91
C GLY A 147 1.36 -16.49 11.75
N SER A 148 2.68 -16.66 11.85
CA SER A 148 3.60 -15.69 12.43
C SER A 148 3.94 -14.57 11.43
N VAL A 149 4.68 -13.54 11.88
CA VAL A 149 5.28 -12.54 10.98
C VAL A 149 6.21 -13.21 9.96
N ARG A 150 7.01 -14.18 10.40
CA ARG A 150 7.84 -14.99 9.50
C ARG A 150 7.00 -15.73 8.47
N ASP A 151 5.92 -16.42 8.88
CA ASP A 151 5.02 -17.12 7.94
C ASP A 151 4.40 -16.16 6.94
N TYR A 152 4.05 -14.94 7.37
CA TYR A 152 3.50 -13.91 6.49
C TYR A 152 4.48 -13.56 5.36
N PHE A 153 5.73 -13.28 5.68
CA PHE A 153 6.73 -12.93 4.66
C PHE A 153 7.18 -14.14 3.84
N GLU A 154 7.32 -15.31 4.45
CA GLU A 154 7.65 -16.57 3.75
C GLU A 154 6.57 -16.87 2.69
N ASP A 155 5.29 -16.81 3.04
CA ASP A 155 4.17 -17.04 2.12
C ASP A 155 4.08 -15.97 1.01
N ASN A 156 4.19 -14.69 1.37
CA ASN A 156 4.06 -13.60 0.40
C ASN A 156 5.23 -13.50 -0.56
N SER A 157 6.41 -13.97 -0.17
CA SER A 157 7.63 -13.99 -0.98
C SER A 157 7.87 -15.32 -1.71
N PHE A 158 7.04 -16.35 -1.47
CA PHE A 158 7.28 -17.71 -1.96
C PHE A 158 8.65 -18.24 -1.49
N GLY A 159 8.97 -18.01 -0.21
CA GLY A 159 10.20 -18.47 0.42
C GLY A 159 11.46 -17.69 0.06
N LYS A 160 11.35 -16.58 -0.71
CA LYS A 160 12.52 -15.72 -0.99
C LYS A 160 12.96 -14.92 0.23
N PHE A 161 12.00 -14.54 1.09
CA PHE A 161 12.25 -13.83 2.32
C PHE A 161 11.66 -14.56 3.52
N ILE A 162 12.53 -15.11 4.35
CA ILE A 162 12.19 -15.85 5.57
C ILE A 162 12.87 -15.13 6.72
N PRO A 163 12.28 -14.01 7.22
CA PRO A 163 12.90 -13.22 8.26
C PRO A 163 13.05 -14.01 9.56
N GLN A 164 14.11 -13.72 10.28
CA GLN A 164 14.33 -14.19 11.63
C GLN A 164 14.53 -12.99 12.55
N PHE A 165 13.83 -12.98 13.67
CA PHE A 165 13.85 -11.88 14.63
C PHE A 165 14.43 -12.32 15.96
N ASP A 166 15.38 -11.55 16.49
CA ASP A 166 15.82 -11.68 17.86
C ASP A 166 14.95 -10.79 18.75
N VAL A 167 14.25 -11.39 19.70
CA VAL A 167 13.44 -10.67 20.68
C VAL A 167 14.24 -10.48 21.94
N VAL A 168 14.49 -9.23 22.33
CA VAL A 168 15.28 -8.87 23.50
C VAL A 168 14.46 -8.05 24.50
N GLY A 169 14.94 -7.98 25.74
CA GLY A 169 14.25 -7.26 26.81
C GLY A 169 13.33 -8.17 27.63
N PRO A 170 12.30 -7.61 28.33
CA PRO A 170 11.91 -6.19 28.29
C PRO A 170 12.99 -5.24 28.83
N VAL A 171 13.18 -4.11 28.13
CA VAL A 171 13.94 -2.98 28.66
C VAL A 171 12.99 -1.96 29.26
N LYS A 172 13.41 -1.31 30.34
CA LYS A 172 12.59 -0.31 31.02
C LYS A 172 13.07 1.10 30.69
N VAL A 173 12.17 1.93 30.14
CA VAL A 173 12.40 3.35 29.96
C VAL A 173 11.84 4.15 31.13
N ASN A 174 12.56 5.18 31.59
CA ASN A 174 12.19 5.94 32.78
C ASN A 174 11.21 7.08 32.48
N VAL A 175 10.13 6.76 31.78
CA VAL A 175 9.02 7.67 31.43
C VAL A 175 7.69 6.95 31.56
N SER A 176 6.58 7.69 31.60
CA SER A 176 5.22 7.15 31.54
C SER A 176 4.93 6.55 30.15
N CYS A 177 4.04 5.55 30.08
CA CYS A 177 3.55 5.00 28.83
C CYS A 177 2.81 6.04 27.95
N THR A 178 2.44 7.18 28.52
CA THR A 178 1.85 8.31 27.80
C THR A 178 2.89 9.35 27.35
N TYR A 179 4.18 9.12 27.61
CA TYR A 179 5.26 10.02 27.19
C TYR A 179 5.37 10.16 25.65
N PRO A 180 5.18 9.09 24.85
CA PRO A 180 5.26 9.23 23.39
C PRO A 180 4.29 10.25 22.82
N GLU A 181 3.12 10.45 23.44
CA GLU A 181 2.10 11.44 23.04
C GLU A 181 1.83 11.36 21.53
N GLY A 182 1.44 10.15 21.07
CA GLY A 182 1.37 9.83 19.66
C GLY A 182 2.76 9.79 19.02
N LEU A 183 3.08 10.78 18.20
CA LEU A 183 4.40 10.97 17.59
C LEU A 183 5.19 12.14 18.16
N LYS A 184 4.62 12.95 19.04
CA LYS A 184 5.23 14.21 19.47
C LYS A 184 6.63 14.04 20.06
N ASN A 185 6.84 12.98 20.84
CA ASN A 185 8.09 12.64 21.47
C ASN A 185 8.76 11.39 20.88
N ALA A 186 8.31 10.92 19.73
CA ALA A 186 8.73 9.64 19.15
C ALA A 186 10.26 9.50 19.03
N ARG A 187 10.93 10.54 18.54
CA ARG A 187 12.40 10.53 18.42
C ARG A 187 13.11 10.42 19.77
N SER A 188 12.73 11.25 20.74
CA SER A 188 13.33 11.20 22.07
C SER A 188 13.05 9.87 22.76
N PHE A 189 11.84 9.33 22.55
CA PHE A 189 11.45 8.03 23.06
C PHE A 189 12.30 6.91 22.45
N SER A 190 12.46 6.88 21.11
CA SER A 190 13.27 5.86 20.44
C SER A 190 14.73 5.89 20.92
N GLN A 191 15.32 7.08 21.10
CA GLN A 191 16.66 7.22 21.65
C GLN A 191 16.77 6.68 23.09
N MET A 192 15.74 6.87 23.92
CA MET A 192 15.70 6.27 25.27
C MET A 192 15.66 4.74 25.21
N VAL A 193 14.89 4.17 24.28
CA VAL A 193 14.81 2.72 24.08
C VAL A 193 16.16 2.17 23.65
N MET A 194 16.81 2.77 22.63
CA MET A 194 18.13 2.33 22.18
C MET A 194 19.15 2.35 23.30
N LYS A 195 19.21 3.44 24.06
CA LYS A 195 20.10 3.56 25.23
C LYS A 195 19.82 2.53 26.31
N ALA A 196 18.54 2.18 26.51
CA ALA A 196 18.18 1.15 27.50
C ALA A 196 18.54 -0.27 27.01
N ALA A 197 18.53 -0.50 25.70
CA ALA A 197 18.87 -1.79 25.09
C ALA A 197 20.39 -2.00 24.92
N ASP A 198 21.18 -0.93 24.80
CA ASP A 198 22.62 -0.95 24.52
C ASP A 198 23.42 -1.92 25.42
N PRO A 199 23.17 -2.03 26.76
CA PRO A 199 23.89 -2.98 27.59
C PRO A 199 23.64 -4.47 27.32
N ILE A 200 22.59 -4.80 26.57
CA ILE A 200 22.13 -6.19 26.34
C ILE A 200 22.06 -6.57 24.87
N VAL A 201 22.33 -5.62 23.97
CA VAL A 201 22.28 -5.79 22.50
C VAL A 201 23.63 -5.42 21.92
N ASP A 202 24.14 -6.25 21.06
CA ASP A 202 25.23 -5.92 20.16
C ASP A 202 24.62 -5.60 18.79
N PHE A 203 24.44 -4.32 18.52
CA PHE A 203 23.76 -3.82 17.31
C PHE A 203 24.52 -4.17 16.03
N SER A 204 25.83 -4.39 16.09
CA SER A 204 26.62 -4.76 14.91
C SER A 204 26.20 -6.08 14.27
N LYS A 205 25.50 -6.94 15.00
CA LYS A 205 24.96 -8.21 14.49
C LYS A 205 23.78 -8.05 13.52
N TYR A 206 23.20 -6.85 13.45
CA TYR A 206 22.03 -6.55 12.66
C TYR A 206 22.34 -5.66 11.44
N ASP A 207 23.60 -5.37 11.20
CA ASP A 207 24.14 -4.87 9.93
C ASP A 207 24.35 -6.08 9.01
N CYS A 208 23.28 -6.50 8.34
CA CYS A 208 23.22 -7.78 7.66
C CYS A 208 23.94 -7.79 6.30
N ASP A 209 24.11 -6.63 5.68
CA ASP A 209 24.82 -6.49 4.41
C ASP A 209 26.23 -5.90 4.55
N GLY A 210 26.60 -5.44 5.74
CA GLY A 210 27.93 -4.95 6.07
C GLY A 210 28.19 -3.51 5.59
N ASP A 211 27.15 -2.71 5.39
CA ASP A 211 27.29 -1.32 4.94
C ASP A 211 27.54 -0.34 6.10
N GLY A 212 27.56 -0.83 7.33
CA GLY A 212 27.74 -0.05 8.56
C GLY A 212 26.43 0.51 9.11
N THR A 213 25.28 0.03 8.62
CA THR A 213 23.95 0.46 9.02
C THR A 213 23.10 -0.74 9.42
N VAL A 214 22.38 -0.64 10.54
CA VAL A 214 21.35 -1.61 10.92
C VAL A 214 20.10 -1.33 10.09
N GLU A 215 19.58 -2.33 9.42
CA GLU A 215 18.46 -2.21 8.50
C GLU A 215 17.18 -1.77 9.20
N MET A 216 16.90 -2.32 10.37
CA MET A 216 15.78 -1.91 11.20
C MET A 216 15.88 -2.40 12.63
N VAL A 217 15.42 -1.55 13.56
CA VAL A 217 15.08 -1.96 14.92
C VAL A 217 13.58 -1.82 15.11
N TYR A 218 12.94 -2.84 15.68
CA TYR A 218 11.50 -2.83 15.98
C TYR A 218 11.25 -2.74 17.49
N PHE A 219 10.26 -1.94 17.91
CA PHE A 219 9.83 -1.89 19.30
C PHE A 219 8.42 -2.46 19.45
N ILE A 220 8.23 -3.29 20.49
CA ILE A 220 6.89 -3.63 20.97
C ILE A 220 6.74 -3.00 22.35
N CYS A 221 5.84 -2.03 22.47
CA CYS A 221 5.62 -1.25 23.68
C CYS A 221 4.52 -1.88 24.52
N ALA A 222 4.79 -2.07 25.81
CA ALA A 222 3.82 -2.61 26.76
C ALA A 222 2.54 -1.76 26.83
N GLY A 223 1.39 -2.40 26.81
CA GLY A 223 0.07 -1.78 26.87
C GLY A 223 -0.50 -1.45 25.48
N TYR A 224 -1.22 -0.35 25.39
CA TYR A 224 -2.09 -0.01 24.26
C TYR A 224 -1.43 0.99 23.32
N GLY A 225 -1.95 1.04 22.07
CA GLY A 225 -1.59 2.06 21.09
C GLY A 225 -2.68 3.11 20.91
N SER A 226 -2.30 4.34 20.56
CA SER A 226 -3.26 5.43 20.37
C SER A 226 -4.07 5.34 19.07
N HIS A 227 -3.74 4.41 18.18
CA HIS A 227 -4.50 4.13 16.96
C HIS A 227 -5.79 3.33 17.18
N TYR A 228 -6.04 2.88 18.42
CA TYR A 228 -7.27 2.20 18.80
C TYR A 228 -8.27 3.14 19.46
N VAL A 229 -9.55 2.84 19.23
CA VAL A 229 -10.66 3.58 19.79
C VAL A 229 -10.75 3.41 21.32
N GLY A 230 -11.05 4.52 22.02
CA GLY A 230 -11.23 4.54 23.48
C GLY A 230 -9.93 4.64 24.28
N ASN A 231 -8.80 4.64 23.59
CA ASN A 231 -7.48 4.79 24.19
C ASN A 231 -6.79 6.01 23.54
N ASN A 232 -7.08 7.15 24.01
CA ASN A 232 -7.07 8.35 23.20
C ASN A 232 -5.92 9.31 23.45
N SER A 233 -4.99 9.06 24.32
CA SER A 233 -3.98 10.10 24.47
C SER A 233 -2.73 9.66 25.17
N GLY A 234 -1.63 10.08 24.60
CA GLY A 234 -0.32 9.92 25.15
C GLY A 234 0.36 8.61 24.82
N PHE A 235 -0.38 7.53 24.51
CA PHE A 235 0.22 6.27 24.09
C PHE A 235 0.89 6.41 22.72
N ILE A 236 1.81 5.49 22.45
CA ILE A 236 2.49 5.48 21.15
C ILE A 236 1.50 5.21 20.02
N TRP A 237 1.67 5.92 18.91
CA TRP A 237 1.05 5.54 17.66
C TRP A 237 2.01 4.59 16.92
N PRO A 238 1.59 3.41 16.44
CA PRO A 238 2.42 2.55 15.62
C PRO A 238 2.92 3.30 14.39
N HIS A 239 4.22 3.23 14.13
CA HIS A 239 4.86 3.95 13.03
C HIS A 239 6.25 3.40 12.73
N ALA A 240 6.73 3.69 11.53
CA ALA A 240 8.12 3.57 11.14
C ALA A 240 8.75 4.97 10.98
N TRP A 241 9.99 5.15 11.47
CA TRP A 241 10.68 6.43 11.35
C TRP A 241 12.19 6.28 11.26
N THR A 242 12.86 7.41 10.97
CA THR A 242 14.32 7.49 10.92
C THR A 242 14.91 7.97 12.25
N LEU A 243 16.05 7.39 12.65
CA LEU A 243 16.79 7.72 13.89
C LEU A 243 17.88 8.77 13.66
N LEU A 244 18.15 9.15 12.42
CA LEU A 244 19.11 10.19 12.04
C LEU A 244 20.47 10.12 12.74
N GLY A 245 21.17 9.02 12.47
CA GLY A 245 22.60 8.95 12.76
C GLY A 245 22.94 8.58 14.20
N ASP A 246 22.03 8.00 14.96
CA ASP A 246 22.38 7.35 16.21
C ASP A 246 23.35 6.19 15.91
N ARG A 247 24.40 6.05 16.74
CA ARG A 247 25.41 5.01 16.58
C ARG A 247 25.59 4.23 17.86
N HIS A 248 25.61 2.90 17.70
CA HIS A 248 25.91 1.93 18.74
C HIS A 248 26.82 0.84 18.14
N ASP A 249 27.74 0.31 18.91
CA ASP A 249 28.65 -0.80 18.51
C ASP A 249 29.36 -0.58 17.15
N GLY A 250 29.61 0.69 16.78
CA GLY A 250 30.27 1.03 15.52
C GLY A 250 29.36 1.15 14.29
N VAL A 251 28.12 0.70 14.39
CA VAL A 251 27.11 0.79 13.31
C VAL A 251 26.17 1.97 13.51
N ARG A 252 25.50 2.37 12.44
CA ARG A 252 24.51 3.43 12.43
C ARG A 252 23.11 2.81 12.53
N LEU A 253 22.26 3.40 13.36
CA LEU A 253 20.86 3.03 13.47
C LEU A 253 20.03 4.08 12.72
N ASP A 254 19.60 3.77 11.52
CA ASP A 254 18.91 4.75 10.68
C ASP A 254 17.39 4.67 10.78
N ARG A 255 16.84 3.48 10.97
CA ARG A 255 15.40 3.25 10.95
C ARG A 255 14.93 2.45 12.17
N TYR A 256 13.74 2.78 12.64
CA TYR A 256 12.99 1.95 13.55
C TYR A 256 11.51 1.91 13.15
N ALA A 257 10.83 0.89 13.63
CA ALA A 257 9.38 0.83 13.62
C ALA A 257 8.87 0.39 15.00
N CYS A 258 7.60 0.61 15.30
CA CYS A 258 7.03 0.23 16.58
C CYS A 258 5.56 -0.14 16.50
N SER A 259 5.12 -0.93 17.46
CA SER A 259 3.71 -1.23 17.73
C SER A 259 3.44 -1.31 19.24
N SER A 260 2.17 -1.43 19.60
CA SER A 260 1.74 -1.71 20.97
C SER A 260 1.55 -3.21 21.19
N GLU A 261 1.58 -3.63 22.46
CA GLU A 261 1.30 -4.99 22.89
C GLU A 261 -0.16 -5.38 22.67
N MET A 262 -1.09 -4.47 23.06
CA MET A 262 -2.50 -4.79 23.23
C MET A 262 -3.36 -4.28 22.08
N TYR A 263 -4.32 -5.12 21.67
CA TYR A 263 -5.39 -4.74 20.75
C TYR A 263 -6.46 -3.90 21.45
N GLY A 264 -6.99 -2.89 20.76
CA GLY A 264 -8.12 -2.10 21.25
C GLY A 264 -7.75 -1.14 22.37
N GLY A 265 -8.70 -0.86 23.26
CA GLY A 265 -8.54 0.04 24.38
C GLY A 265 -8.43 -0.71 25.72
N GLU A 266 -8.31 0.04 26.82
CA GLU A 266 -8.09 -0.49 28.18
C GLU A 266 -9.15 -1.50 28.68
N ALA A 267 -10.29 -1.60 27.99
CA ALA A 267 -11.31 -2.60 28.28
C ALA A 267 -11.03 -3.99 27.66
N THR A 268 -9.96 -4.12 26.84
CA THR A 268 -9.59 -5.39 26.19
C THR A 268 -8.43 -6.05 26.91
N THR A 269 -8.34 -7.38 26.79
CA THR A 269 -7.26 -8.20 27.36
C THR A 269 -6.52 -8.98 26.26
N GLU A 270 -6.80 -8.67 25.00
CA GLU A 270 -6.23 -9.39 23.87
C GLU A 270 -4.96 -8.72 23.35
N LEU A 271 -3.99 -9.53 22.98
CA LEU A 271 -2.80 -9.03 22.32
C LEU A 271 -3.13 -8.54 20.91
N ASP A 272 -2.39 -7.55 20.44
CA ASP A 272 -2.48 -7.12 19.03
C ASP A 272 -2.06 -8.26 18.09
N GLY A 273 -2.59 -8.23 16.87
CA GLY A 273 -2.24 -9.19 15.84
C GLY A 273 -0.86 -8.92 15.23
N VAL A 274 -0.48 -9.77 14.28
CA VAL A 274 0.77 -9.58 13.51
C VAL A 274 0.63 -8.51 12.42
N GLY A 275 -0.59 -8.03 12.16
CA GLY A 275 -0.88 -7.15 11.03
C GLY A 275 -0.18 -5.81 11.11
N THR A 276 -0.18 -5.15 12.28
CA THR A 276 0.55 -3.91 12.50
C THR A 276 2.05 -4.10 12.30
N ILE A 277 2.63 -5.19 12.84
CA ILE A 277 4.04 -5.51 12.66
C ILE A 277 4.38 -5.73 11.19
N CYS A 278 3.54 -6.48 10.47
CA CYS A 278 3.75 -6.74 9.04
C CYS A 278 3.64 -5.47 8.20
N HIS A 279 2.72 -4.54 8.53
CA HIS A 279 2.59 -3.25 7.86
C HIS A 279 3.85 -2.40 8.06
N GLU A 280 4.21 -2.11 9.32
CA GLU A 280 5.36 -1.27 9.63
C GLU A 280 6.68 -1.85 9.11
N PHE A 281 6.81 -3.18 9.18
CA PHE A 281 7.99 -3.84 8.62
C PHE A 281 8.02 -3.76 7.09
N SER A 282 6.88 -3.72 6.43
CA SER A 282 6.79 -3.57 4.96
C SER A 282 7.36 -2.23 4.47
N HIS A 283 7.32 -1.18 5.30
CA HIS A 283 7.99 0.08 4.99
C HIS A 283 9.52 -0.06 4.88
N VAL A 284 10.12 -0.95 5.68
CA VAL A 284 11.56 -1.26 5.58
C VAL A 284 11.89 -1.94 4.25
N LEU A 285 10.96 -2.71 3.70
CA LEU A 285 11.07 -3.32 2.37
C LEU A 285 10.78 -2.32 1.23
N GLY A 286 10.58 -1.03 1.56
CA GLY A 286 10.37 0.05 0.59
C GLY A 286 8.93 0.23 0.11
N LEU A 287 7.95 -0.34 0.79
CA LEU A 287 6.54 -0.12 0.45
C LEU A 287 6.03 1.19 1.05
N MET A 288 5.21 1.90 0.28
CA MET A 288 4.55 3.15 0.69
C MET A 288 3.20 2.86 1.32
N ASP A 289 2.69 3.81 2.11
CA ASP A 289 1.28 3.82 2.48
C ASP A 289 0.41 3.98 1.24
N GLU A 290 -0.62 3.14 1.14
CA GLU A 290 -1.54 3.13 0.00
C GLU A 290 -2.91 3.74 0.35
N TYR A 291 -3.09 4.23 1.58
CA TYR A 291 -4.24 5.03 1.97
C TYR A 291 -3.99 6.53 1.69
N ASP A 292 -5.03 7.33 1.88
CA ASP A 292 -4.96 8.79 1.75
C ASP A 292 -4.29 9.39 2.98
N THR A 293 -3.01 9.73 2.88
CA THR A 293 -2.20 10.22 4.01
C THR A 293 -2.42 11.71 4.32
N ASP A 294 -3.23 12.43 3.55
CA ASP A 294 -3.60 13.82 3.84
C ASP A 294 -5.12 14.05 4.09
N TYR A 295 -5.89 12.99 4.00
CA TYR A 295 -7.34 12.85 4.25
C TYR A 295 -8.26 13.71 3.39
N GLU A 296 -8.19 15.00 3.40
CA GLU A 296 -9.08 15.86 2.60
C GLU A 296 -8.37 17.09 2.04
N LYS A 297 -7.09 17.21 2.30
CA LYS A 297 -6.33 18.41 1.96
C LYS A 297 -6.13 18.59 0.45
N GLY A 298 -5.96 17.50 -0.26
CA GLY A 298 -5.68 17.48 -1.70
C GLY A 298 -6.92 17.53 -2.60
N GLY A 299 -8.09 17.93 -2.09
CA GLY A 299 -9.32 18.01 -2.90
C GLY A 299 -10.44 17.07 -2.44
N GLY A 300 -10.36 16.55 -1.23
CA GLY A 300 -11.27 15.59 -0.62
C GLY A 300 -10.66 14.20 -0.48
N GLN A 301 -11.38 13.31 0.17
CA GLN A 301 -10.91 11.96 0.45
C GLN A 301 -10.80 11.10 -0.81
N SER A 302 -9.66 10.48 -1.01
CA SER A 302 -9.39 9.58 -2.14
C SER A 302 -9.93 8.17 -1.91
N PHE A 303 -10.34 7.50 -2.99
CA PHE A 303 -10.70 6.09 -2.98
C PHE A 303 -9.44 5.20 -3.05
N HIS A 304 -8.84 4.92 -1.92
CA HIS A 304 -7.66 4.07 -1.80
C HIS A 304 -8.01 2.57 -1.69
N PRO A 305 -7.03 1.64 -1.76
CA PRO A 305 -7.29 0.19 -1.77
C PRO A 305 -8.04 -0.37 -0.55
N GLY A 306 -8.03 0.31 0.61
CA GLY A 306 -8.68 -0.18 1.82
C GLY A 306 -8.17 -1.56 2.23
N ASN A 307 -9.08 -2.47 2.55
CA ASN A 307 -8.74 -3.82 3.02
C ASN A 307 -8.15 -4.75 1.93
N TRP A 308 -8.02 -4.30 0.68
CA TRP A 308 -7.29 -5.05 -0.35
C TRP A 308 -5.78 -4.99 -0.18
N SER A 309 -5.27 -4.05 0.61
CA SER A 309 -3.85 -3.80 0.80
C SER A 309 -3.47 -3.78 2.27
N ILE A 310 -2.35 -4.44 2.62
CA ILE A 310 -1.76 -4.35 3.96
C ILE A 310 -1.22 -2.93 4.23
N MET A 311 -0.80 -2.21 3.18
CA MET A 311 -0.33 -0.82 3.27
C MET A 311 -1.48 0.21 3.31
N ALA A 312 -2.71 -0.28 3.57
CA ALA A 312 -3.90 0.52 3.85
C ALA A 312 -4.65 -0.11 5.03
N GLY A 313 -5.93 -0.46 4.90
CA GLY A 313 -6.72 -1.05 6.00
C GLY A 313 -6.55 -2.56 6.20
N GLY A 314 -5.84 -3.24 5.31
CA GLY A 314 -5.72 -4.70 5.30
C GLY A 314 -4.92 -5.30 6.46
N ASN A 315 -4.10 -4.50 7.14
CA ASN A 315 -3.37 -4.88 8.36
C ASN A 315 -4.30 -5.16 9.55
N HIS A 316 -5.46 -4.52 9.60
CA HIS A 316 -6.43 -4.66 10.70
C HIS A 316 -7.43 -5.83 10.53
N ILE A 317 -7.40 -6.53 9.40
CA ILE A 317 -8.34 -7.63 9.12
C ILE A 317 -8.22 -8.71 10.21
N ASN A 318 -9.38 -9.18 10.68
CA ASN A 318 -9.49 -10.16 11.77
C ASN A 318 -8.68 -9.74 13.01
N MET A 319 -8.76 -8.47 13.39
CA MET A 319 -8.00 -7.89 14.51
C MET A 319 -6.48 -8.05 14.35
N GLY A 320 -5.97 -7.89 13.13
CA GLY A 320 -4.56 -8.05 12.79
C GLY A 320 -4.03 -9.49 12.82
N ARG A 321 -4.87 -10.50 13.09
CA ARG A 321 -4.47 -11.92 13.18
C ARG A 321 -4.40 -12.62 11.85
N THR A 322 -5.07 -12.03 10.85
CA THR A 322 -5.06 -12.46 9.45
C THR A 322 -4.95 -11.23 8.56
N PRO A 323 -3.82 -10.49 8.61
CA PRO A 323 -3.63 -9.37 7.71
C PRO A 323 -3.69 -9.86 6.26
N VAL A 324 -4.17 -9.01 5.35
CA VAL A 324 -4.28 -9.37 3.94
C VAL A 324 -2.90 -9.66 3.32
N GLY A 325 -2.85 -10.62 2.42
CA GLY A 325 -1.61 -10.91 1.65
C GLY A 325 -1.21 -9.76 0.74
N TYR A 326 0.07 -9.65 0.42
CA TYR A 326 0.59 -8.65 -0.49
C TYR A 326 -0.14 -8.68 -1.83
N THR A 327 -0.47 -7.50 -2.35
CA THR A 327 -0.93 -7.32 -3.72
C THR A 327 0.19 -7.64 -4.71
N LEU A 328 -0.15 -7.83 -5.99
CA LEU A 328 0.86 -8.01 -7.03
C LEU A 328 1.83 -6.82 -7.12
N PHE A 329 1.31 -5.59 -6.90
CA PHE A 329 2.13 -4.40 -6.84
C PHE A 329 3.17 -4.48 -5.71
N GLN A 330 2.73 -4.80 -4.48
CA GLN A 330 3.61 -4.92 -3.32
C GLN A 330 4.66 -6.02 -3.50
N ARG A 331 4.25 -7.18 -4.04
CA ARG A 331 5.20 -8.28 -4.38
C ARG A 331 6.22 -7.85 -5.42
N TYR A 332 5.81 -7.07 -6.41
CA TYR A 332 6.69 -6.54 -7.45
C TYR A 332 7.69 -5.54 -6.87
N GLN A 333 7.24 -4.60 -6.04
CA GLN A 333 8.10 -3.61 -5.39
C GLN A 333 9.10 -4.25 -4.42
N ALA A 334 8.67 -5.24 -3.64
CA ALA A 334 9.54 -5.98 -2.73
C ALA A 334 10.46 -7.00 -3.46
N GLY A 335 10.37 -7.15 -4.79
CA GLY A 335 11.15 -8.13 -5.55
C GLY A 335 10.70 -9.58 -5.38
N PHE A 336 9.53 -9.82 -4.79
CA PHE A 336 9.00 -11.17 -4.54
C PHE A 336 8.42 -11.81 -5.78
N SER A 337 7.78 -11.04 -6.66
CA SER A 337 7.22 -11.49 -7.92
C SER A 337 7.48 -10.48 -9.04
N THR A 338 7.57 -10.97 -10.28
CA THR A 338 7.64 -10.12 -11.45
C THR A 338 6.41 -10.36 -12.31
N PRO A 339 5.54 -9.36 -12.51
CA PRO A 339 4.37 -9.49 -13.37
C PRO A 339 4.78 -9.81 -14.80
N THR A 340 4.10 -10.76 -15.43
CA THR A 340 4.33 -11.09 -16.85
C THR A 340 3.79 -9.97 -17.73
N LEU A 341 4.67 -9.35 -18.53
CA LEU A 341 4.26 -8.32 -19.48
C LEU A 341 3.46 -8.93 -20.63
N VAL A 342 2.31 -8.33 -20.92
CA VAL A 342 1.46 -8.71 -22.05
C VAL A 342 1.55 -7.61 -23.11
N GLU A 343 2.02 -7.98 -24.31
CA GLU A 343 2.31 -7.05 -25.41
C GLU A 343 1.46 -7.32 -26.66
N GLU A 344 0.72 -8.44 -26.68
CA GLU A 344 -0.10 -8.84 -27.81
C GLU A 344 -1.44 -9.48 -27.38
N GLU A 345 -2.36 -9.60 -28.30
CA GLU A 345 -3.63 -10.29 -28.06
C GLU A 345 -3.42 -11.71 -27.57
N THR A 346 -4.08 -12.06 -26.49
CA THR A 346 -4.00 -13.41 -25.90
C THR A 346 -5.17 -13.71 -24.98
N THR A 347 -5.35 -14.98 -24.64
CA THR A 347 -6.26 -15.38 -23.56
C THR A 347 -5.45 -15.80 -22.34
N LEU A 348 -5.56 -15.03 -21.28
CA LEU A 348 -4.92 -15.32 -20.01
C LEU A 348 -5.80 -16.22 -19.14
N THR A 349 -5.16 -17.15 -18.44
CA THR A 349 -5.75 -17.88 -17.31
C THR A 349 -4.96 -17.49 -16.07
N ILE A 350 -5.53 -16.64 -15.24
CA ILE A 350 -4.87 -16.03 -14.08
C ILE A 350 -5.17 -16.89 -12.84
N PRO A 351 -4.17 -17.59 -12.30
CA PRO A 351 -4.33 -18.39 -11.08
C PRO A 351 -4.43 -17.49 -9.84
N SER A 352 -4.69 -18.09 -8.68
CA SER A 352 -4.68 -17.37 -7.41
C SER A 352 -3.32 -16.75 -7.12
N LEU A 353 -3.27 -15.44 -6.88
CA LEU A 353 -2.04 -14.73 -6.50
C LEU A 353 -1.40 -15.32 -5.23
N ALA A 354 -2.24 -15.68 -4.24
CA ALA A 354 -1.78 -16.27 -2.98
C ALA A 354 -1.16 -17.67 -3.15
N GLU A 355 -1.56 -18.41 -4.20
CA GLU A 355 -1.07 -19.77 -4.45
C GLU A 355 0.18 -19.79 -5.36
N THR A 356 0.32 -18.86 -6.28
CA THR A 356 1.36 -18.93 -7.32
C THR A 356 2.27 -17.71 -7.41
N GLY A 357 1.85 -16.56 -6.88
CA GLY A 357 2.54 -15.28 -7.08
C GLY A 357 2.43 -14.71 -8.50
N GLU A 358 1.68 -15.39 -9.37
CA GLU A 358 1.57 -15.01 -10.77
C GLU A 358 0.55 -13.88 -10.97
N GLY A 359 0.92 -12.95 -11.83
CA GLY A 359 0.06 -11.89 -12.31
C GLY A 359 0.64 -11.25 -13.54
N TYR A 360 -0.11 -10.34 -14.13
CA TYR A 360 0.20 -9.79 -15.44
C TYR A 360 0.26 -8.27 -15.41
N ARG A 361 1.01 -7.71 -16.36
CA ARG A 361 1.12 -6.28 -16.56
C ARG A 361 0.75 -5.93 -17.99
N ILE A 362 -0.06 -4.88 -18.15
CA ILE A 362 -0.35 -4.25 -19.45
C ILE A 362 0.10 -2.78 -19.35
N ASN A 363 0.97 -2.33 -20.23
CA ASN A 363 1.39 -0.94 -20.29
C ASN A 363 0.27 -0.05 -20.85
N SER A 364 0.09 1.13 -20.26
CA SER A 364 -0.78 2.15 -20.82
C SER A 364 -0.12 2.84 -22.03
N ALA A 365 -0.81 3.80 -22.63
CA ALA A 365 -0.23 4.65 -23.67
C ALA A 365 0.66 5.78 -23.12
N VAL A 366 0.88 5.82 -21.82
CA VAL A 366 1.75 6.77 -21.11
C VAL A 366 2.92 5.99 -20.53
N ASP A 367 4.14 6.42 -20.83
CA ASP A 367 5.33 5.81 -20.23
C ASP A 367 5.26 5.88 -18.70
N LYS A 368 5.65 4.78 -18.03
CA LYS A 368 5.61 4.59 -16.57
C LYS A 368 4.19 4.55 -15.96
N GLU A 369 3.13 4.49 -16.75
CA GLU A 369 1.79 4.15 -16.32
C GLU A 369 1.40 2.78 -16.88
N TYR A 370 0.83 1.90 -16.03
CA TYR A 370 0.50 0.53 -16.39
C TYR A 370 -0.62 -0.05 -15.54
N PHE A 371 -1.18 -1.15 -15.99
CA PHE A 371 -2.17 -1.93 -15.27
C PHE A 371 -1.60 -3.26 -14.82
N LEU A 372 -1.87 -3.64 -13.57
CA LEU A 372 -1.58 -4.96 -13.02
C LEU A 372 -2.87 -5.76 -12.90
N LEU A 373 -2.78 -7.04 -13.23
CA LEU A 373 -3.88 -7.99 -13.21
C LEU A 373 -3.56 -9.09 -12.20
N GLU A 374 -4.35 -9.20 -11.14
CA GLU A 374 -4.18 -10.21 -10.10
C GLU A 374 -5.49 -10.89 -9.76
N ASN A 375 -5.45 -12.19 -9.50
CA ASN A 375 -6.62 -12.94 -9.07
C ASN A 375 -6.56 -13.20 -7.57
N ARG A 376 -7.46 -12.58 -6.81
CA ARG A 376 -7.59 -12.76 -5.36
C ARG A 376 -8.59 -13.85 -5.04
N GLN A 377 -8.21 -14.76 -4.13
CA GLN A 377 -9.04 -15.86 -3.67
C GLN A 377 -9.03 -15.90 -2.14
N ALA A 378 -10.17 -16.23 -1.51
CA ALA A 378 -10.30 -16.29 -0.06
C ALA A 378 -9.57 -17.53 0.50
N SER A 379 -8.25 -17.42 0.67
CA SER A 379 -7.39 -18.48 1.21
C SER A 379 -6.24 -17.90 2.00
N LYS A 380 -5.76 -18.59 3.01
CA LYS A 380 -4.64 -18.18 3.87
C LYS A 380 -4.85 -16.73 4.39
N TRP A 381 -3.91 -15.84 4.07
CA TRP A 381 -3.93 -14.43 4.46
C TRP A 381 -5.08 -13.64 3.84
N ASP A 382 -5.63 -14.12 2.72
CA ASP A 382 -6.77 -13.52 2.02
C ASP A 382 -8.13 -14.07 2.47
N ALA A 383 -8.19 -14.88 3.53
CA ALA A 383 -9.40 -15.58 3.97
C ALA A 383 -10.59 -14.66 4.31
N PHE A 384 -10.32 -13.40 4.67
CA PHE A 384 -11.33 -12.42 5.07
C PHE A 384 -11.51 -11.27 4.06
N LEU A 385 -11.03 -11.44 2.83
CA LEU A 385 -11.29 -10.47 1.77
C LEU A 385 -12.79 -10.33 1.49
N PRO A 386 -13.26 -9.14 1.10
CA PRO A 386 -14.70 -8.90 0.86
C PRO A 386 -15.24 -9.70 -0.33
N ALA A 387 -14.37 -10.09 -1.27
CA ALA A 387 -14.74 -10.92 -2.44
C ALA A 387 -13.54 -11.64 -3.02
N THR A 388 -13.83 -12.54 -3.98
CA THR A 388 -12.82 -13.19 -4.81
C THR A 388 -12.98 -12.77 -6.26
N GLY A 389 -11.90 -12.66 -7.02
CA GLY A 389 -11.96 -12.30 -8.44
C GLY A 389 -10.72 -11.59 -8.95
N LEU A 390 -10.82 -11.02 -10.14
CA LEU A 390 -9.78 -10.19 -10.73
C LEU A 390 -9.80 -8.81 -10.08
N ILE A 391 -8.69 -8.42 -9.51
CA ILE A 391 -8.36 -7.03 -9.19
C ILE A 391 -7.50 -6.49 -10.33
N VAL A 392 -7.83 -5.30 -10.78
CA VAL A 392 -7.03 -4.53 -11.73
C VAL A 392 -6.52 -3.29 -11.01
N THR A 393 -5.21 -3.14 -10.93
CA THR A 393 -4.57 -1.98 -10.31
C THR A 393 -3.93 -1.12 -11.38
N ARG A 394 -4.30 0.17 -11.47
CA ARG A 394 -3.60 1.16 -12.27
C ARG A 394 -2.49 1.77 -11.43
N VAL A 395 -1.28 1.77 -11.97
CA VAL A 395 -0.09 2.34 -11.34
C VAL A 395 0.45 3.44 -12.22
N ASP A 396 0.65 4.62 -11.65
CA ASP A 396 1.27 5.76 -12.30
C ASP A 396 2.56 6.13 -11.56
N SER A 397 3.70 5.87 -12.16
CA SER A 397 5.02 6.25 -11.63
C SER A 397 5.67 7.40 -12.41
N THR A 398 4.87 8.25 -13.06
CA THR A 398 5.35 9.40 -13.84
C THR A 398 5.92 10.51 -12.97
N ASP A 399 5.37 10.75 -11.77
CA ASP A 399 5.87 11.73 -10.82
C ASP A 399 6.52 11.06 -9.59
N VAL A 400 7.83 10.92 -9.64
CA VAL A 400 8.64 10.32 -8.56
C VAL A 400 8.49 11.05 -7.23
N ARG A 401 8.18 12.36 -7.23
CA ARG A 401 8.04 13.16 -6.01
C ARG A 401 6.83 12.73 -5.18
N VAL A 402 5.74 12.36 -5.85
CA VAL A 402 4.53 11.86 -5.16
C VAL A 402 4.82 10.55 -4.43
N TRP A 403 5.57 9.65 -5.07
CA TRP A 403 6.02 8.40 -4.47
C TRP A 403 6.98 8.63 -3.31
N SER A 404 8.00 9.48 -3.51
CA SER A 404 8.97 9.79 -2.45
C SER A 404 8.36 10.58 -1.30
N ALA A 405 7.25 11.27 -1.50
CA ALA A 405 6.54 12.00 -0.46
C ALA A 405 5.43 11.17 0.24
N ASN A 406 5.30 9.85 -0.05
CA ASN A 406 4.22 9.00 0.48
C ASN A 406 2.81 9.62 0.32
N THR A 407 2.57 10.31 -0.81
CA THR A 407 1.32 11.03 -1.09
C THR A 407 0.61 10.46 -2.32
N ILE A 408 0.85 9.16 -2.59
CA ILE A 408 0.40 8.50 -3.83
C ILE A 408 -1.11 8.51 -4.01
N ASN A 409 -1.86 8.57 -2.93
CA ASN A 409 -3.33 8.56 -2.94
C ASN A 409 -3.95 9.76 -2.20
N CYS A 410 -3.26 10.90 -2.13
CA CYS A 410 -3.76 12.12 -1.50
C CYS A 410 -4.64 12.99 -2.42
N ASN A 411 -4.60 12.78 -3.73
CA ASN A 411 -5.40 13.55 -4.67
C ASN A 411 -6.51 12.67 -5.27
N PRO A 412 -7.79 12.86 -4.87
CA PRO A 412 -8.89 12.04 -5.38
C PRO A 412 -9.12 12.16 -6.90
N ALA A 413 -8.64 13.24 -7.52
CA ALA A 413 -8.68 13.39 -8.97
C ALA A 413 -7.56 12.64 -9.70
N HIS A 414 -6.53 12.16 -8.98
CA HIS A 414 -5.40 11.44 -9.56
C HIS A 414 -4.71 10.56 -8.50
N ASN A 415 -5.20 9.36 -8.28
CA ASN A 415 -4.53 8.36 -7.47
C ASN A 415 -3.40 7.71 -8.27
N TYR A 416 -2.18 7.69 -7.71
CA TYR A 416 -1.01 7.08 -8.37
C TYR A 416 -0.96 5.56 -8.20
N LEU A 417 -1.74 5.02 -7.26
CA LEU A 417 -2.02 3.60 -7.11
C LEU A 417 -3.52 3.40 -6.87
N GLU A 418 -4.23 2.96 -7.89
CA GLU A 418 -5.68 2.85 -7.88
C GLU A 418 -6.15 1.43 -8.19
N ILE A 419 -7.08 0.91 -7.40
CA ILE A 419 -7.87 -0.23 -7.83
C ILE A 419 -8.94 0.25 -8.80
N VAL A 420 -8.86 -0.20 -10.06
CA VAL A 420 -9.90 0.01 -11.06
C VAL A 420 -11.07 -0.90 -10.72
N ARG A 421 -12.05 -0.36 -10.02
CA ARG A 421 -13.18 -1.10 -9.44
C ARG A 421 -14.22 -1.42 -10.49
N ALA A 422 -14.75 -2.66 -10.47
CA ALA A 422 -15.79 -3.05 -11.43
C ALA A 422 -17.09 -2.24 -11.29
N VAL A 423 -17.37 -1.75 -10.08
CA VAL A 423 -18.46 -0.82 -9.78
C VAL A 423 -17.90 0.35 -8.99
N GLU A 424 -18.21 1.57 -9.43
CA GLU A 424 -17.75 2.78 -8.77
C GLU A 424 -18.21 2.84 -7.31
N PRO A 425 -17.31 3.04 -6.36
CA PRO A 425 -17.67 3.09 -4.95
C PRO A 425 -18.30 4.46 -4.60
N THR A 426 -19.17 4.44 -3.59
CA THR A 426 -19.77 5.67 -3.05
C THR A 426 -19.09 6.17 -1.77
N LYS A 427 -18.17 5.36 -1.23
CA LYS A 427 -17.38 5.68 -0.02
C LYS A 427 -16.04 4.95 -0.05
N VAL A 428 -15.11 5.42 0.74
CA VAL A 428 -13.81 4.76 0.90
C VAL A 428 -13.98 3.39 1.56
N GLY A 429 -13.22 2.39 1.09
CA GLY A 429 -13.25 1.04 1.61
C GLY A 429 -12.94 -0.01 0.55
N ALA A 430 -13.11 -1.27 0.92
CA ALA A 430 -12.99 -2.43 0.05
C ALA A 430 -14.34 -3.15 -0.02
N PHE A 431 -14.85 -3.40 -1.22
CA PHE A 431 -16.19 -3.90 -1.45
C PHE A 431 -16.19 -5.16 -2.30
N ASN A 432 -17.25 -5.96 -2.15
CA ASN A 432 -17.46 -7.15 -2.98
C ASN A 432 -17.70 -6.81 -4.47
N THR A 433 -18.02 -5.57 -4.77
CA THR A 433 -18.24 -5.06 -6.12
C THR A 433 -16.97 -4.55 -6.80
N ASP A 434 -15.84 -4.54 -6.11
CA ASP A 434 -14.55 -4.07 -6.65
C ASP A 434 -13.98 -5.02 -7.71
N VAL A 435 -14.21 -6.32 -7.55
CA VAL A 435 -13.61 -7.37 -8.38
C VAL A 435 -14.38 -7.62 -9.68
N PHE A 436 -13.64 -8.02 -10.71
CA PHE A 436 -14.23 -8.56 -11.94
C PHE A 436 -14.28 -10.09 -11.91
N PRO A 437 -15.24 -10.73 -12.63
CA PRO A 437 -16.39 -10.11 -13.27
C PRO A 437 -17.52 -9.81 -12.27
N GLN A 438 -18.29 -8.78 -12.55
CA GLN A 438 -19.62 -8.57 -11.96
C GLN A 438 -20.71 -9.05 -12.95
N PRO A 439 -21.97 -9.20 -12.52
CA PRO A 439 -23.03 -9.72 -13.39
C PRO A 439 -23.12 -9.02 -14.75
N ASN A 440 -22.99 -7.69 -14.78
CA ASN A 440 -23.10 -6.88 -15.97
C ASN A 440 -21.79 -6.23 -16.41
N VAL A 441 -20.65 -6.53 -15.72
CA VAL A 441 -19.34 -5.94 -16.00
C VAL A 441 -18.33 -7.05 -16.21
N ARG A 442 -18.16 -7.44 -17.48
CA ARG A 442 -17.30 -8.56 -17.91
C ARG A 442 -16.20 -8.12 -18.89
N SER A 443 -16.01 -6.84 -19.02
CA SER A 443 -14.94 -6.24 -19.81
C SER A 443 -14.47 -4.94 -19.16
N LEU A 444 -13.24 -4.58 -19.43
CA LEU A 444 -12.65 -3.32 -19.04
C LEU A 444 -11.87 -2.82 -20.26
N THR A 445 -12.44 -1.85 -20.96
CA THR A 445 -11.91 -1.32 -22.22
C THR A 445 -11.70 0.20 -22.12
N ASN A 446 -11.26 0.81 -23.20
CA ASN A 446 -11.16 2.27 -23.25
C ASN A 446 -12.52 2.98 -23.29
N GLU A 447 -13.62 2.26 -23.62
CA GLU A 447 -14.96 2.81 -23.77
C GLU A 447 -15.93 2.38 -22.65
N THR A 448 -15.50 1.53 -21.73
CA THR A 448 -16.31 1.13 -20.57
C THR A 448 -16.16 2.14 -19.42
N THR A 449 -17.09 2.06 -18.45
CA THR A 449 -16.97 2.74 -17.16
C THR A 449 -17.05 1.66 -16.07
N PRO A 450 -15.94 1.41 -15.35
CA PRO A 450 -14.61 2.02 -15.44
C PRO A 450 -13.89 1.73 -16.78
N SER A 451 -12.75 2.41 -17.05
CA SER A 451 -12.02 2.26 -18.30
C SER A 451 -10.53 1.97 -18.12
N MET A 452 -9.89 1.45 -19.18
CA MET A 452 -8.43 1.29 -19.26
C MET A 452 -7.72 2.52 -19.85
N ARG A 453 -8.35 3.66 -19.84
CA ARG A 453 -7.65 4.90 -20.25
C ARG A 453 -6.61 5.28 -19.21
N SER A 454 -5.53 5.92 -19.66
CA SER A 454 -4.58 6.57 -18.79
C SER A 454 -5.25 7.72 -18.01
N TRP A 455 -4.60 8.22 -16.97
CA TRP A 455 -5.03 9.43 -16.27
C TRP A 455 -5.15 10.66 -17.19
N THR A 456 -4.35 10.71 -18.25
CA THR A 456 -4.43 11.75 -19.27
C THR A 456 -5.52 11.49 -20.33
N GLY A 457 -6.35 10.45 -20.16
CA GLY A 457 -7.42 10.08 -21.06
C GLY A 457 -6.99 9.36 -22.35
N LYS A 458 -5.69 9.04 -22.51
CA LYS A 458 -5.20 8.29 -23.67
C LYS A 458 -5.69 6.85 -23.62
N LYS A 459 -6.05 6.32 -24.79
CA LYS A 459 -6.47 4.92 -24.93
C LYS A 459 -5.28 3.97 -24.75
N THR A 460 -5.45 2.95 -23.92
CA THR A 460 -4.49 1.86 -23.77
C THR A 460 -4.57 0.92 -24.97
N PRO A 461 -3.44 0.48 -25.55
CA PRO A 461 -3.43 -0.36 -26.75
C PRO A 461 -4.12 -1.72 -26.57
N LEU A 462 -3.95 -2.34 -25.42
CA LEU A 462 -4.54 -3.62 -25.05
C LEU A 462 -5.60 -3.43 -23.98
N VAL A 463 -6.75 -4.07 -24.13
CA VAL A 463 -7.90 -3.97 -23.25
C VAL A 463 -8.43 -5.35 -22.87
N LEU A 464 -9.28 -5.42 -21.83
CA LEU A 464 -9.78 -6.66 -21.29
C LEU A 464 -11.21 -6.95 -21.74
N GLY A 465 -11.40 -8.09 -22.42
CA GLY A 465 -12.71 -8.60 -22.83
C GLY A 465 -13.04 -9.95 -22.19
N ASN A 466 -14.32 -10.28 -22.13
CA ASN A 466 -14.81 -11.59 -21.76
C ASN A 466 -14.21 -12.14 -20.45
N ILE A 467 -14.16 -11.30 -19.42
CA ILE A 467 -13.67 -11.68 -18.08
C ILE A 467 -14.66 -12.68 -17.47
N ARG A 468 -14.18 -13.86 -17.09
CA ARG A 468 -15.00 -14.95 -16.54
C ARG A 468 -14.26 -15.77 -15.51
N ARG A 469 -15.00 -16.39 -14.61
CA ARG A 469 -14.47 -17.35 -13.64
C ARG A 469 -14.39 -18.75 -14.25
N ARG A 470 -13.31 -19.46 -13.96
CA ARG A 470 -13.16 -20.90 -14.27
C ARG A 470 -12.57 -21.57 -13.03
N ALA A 471 -13.43 -22.20 -12.22
CA ALA A 471 -13.07 -22.64 -10.87
C ALA A 471 -12.47 -21.49 -10.05
N LYS A 472 -11.27 -21.65 -9.52
CA LYS A 472 -10.54 -20.60 -8.78
C LYS A 472 -9.78 -19.63 -9.69
N ASN A 473 -9.68 -19.90 -10.98
CA ASN A 473 -8.95 -19.06 -11.93
C ASN A 473 -9.86 -17.99 -12.54
N ILE A 474 -9.27 -16.90 -12.96
CA ILE A 474 -9.89 -15.92 -13.84
C ILE A 474 -9.37 -16.14 -15.25
N VAL A 475 -10.29 -16.18 -16.21
CA VAL A 475 -9.95 -16.21 -17.63
C VAL A 475 -10.38 -14.88 -18.25
N VAL A 476 -9.46 -14.25 -18.96
CA VAL A 476 -9.68 -12.96 -19.61
C VAL A 476 -9.06 -12.95 -21.00
N ASN A 477 -9.78 -12.37 -21.98
CA ASN A 477 -9.23 -12.13 -23.29
C ASN A 477 -8.58 -10.74 -23.29
N VAL A 478 -7.28 -10.68 -23.54
CA VAL A 478 -6.60 -9.42 -23.85
C VAL A 478 -6.71 -9.20 -25.36
N VAL A 479 -7.25 -8.08 -25.76
CA VAL A 479 -7.52 -7.74 -27.16
C VAL A 479 -6.97 -6.36 -27.50
N GLU A 480 -6.52 -6.16 -28.73
CA GLU A 480 -6.12 -4.83 -29.21
C GLU A 480 -7.33 -3.90 -29.33
N ASP A 481 -7.19 -2.69 -28.84
CA ASP A 481 -8.10 -1.61 -29.21
C ASP A 481 -7.68 -1.04 -30.59
N LYS A 482 -8.26 -1.58 -31.62
CA LYS A 482 -7.97 -1.20 -33.02
C LYS A 482 -8.13 0.29 -33.30
N THR A 483 -8.80 1.03 -32.45
CA THR A 483 -8.93 2.49 -32.58
C THR A 483 -7.67 3.24 -32.10
N VAL A 484 -6.78 2.58 -31.33
CA VAL A 484 -5.49 3.15 -30.84
C VAL A 484 -4.40 3.00 -31.88
N THR A 485 -4.40 1.92 -32.64
CA THR A 485 -3.30 1.55 -33.55
C THR A 485 -3.23 2.43 -34.82
N GLY A 486 -4.10 3.44 -34.93
CA GLY A 486 -4.05 4.39 -36.05
C GLY A 486 -4.32 3.77 -37.43
N ILE A 487 -4.65 2.49 -37.47
CA ILE A 487 -5.21 1.83 -38.61
C ILE A 487 -6.73 2.01 -38.50
N GLU A 488 -7.22 3.22 -38.77
CA GLU A 488 -8.60 3.33 -39.25
C GLU A 488 -8.71 2.32 -40.41
N SER A 489 -9.53 1.28 -40.20
CA SER A 489 -9.88 0.42 -41.33
C SER A 489 -10.39 1.37 -42.43
N LEU A 490 -9.60 1.46 -43.48
CA LEU A 490 -9.94 2.27 -44.61
C LEU A 490 -11.23 1.67 -45.18
N GLN A 491 -12.40 2.10 -44.70
CA GLN A 491 -13.61 1.99 -45.48
C GLN A 491 -13.29 2.73 -46.79
N GLN A 492 -13.18 1.98 -47.87
CA GLN A 492 -12.90 2.54 -49.17
C GLN A 492 -14.00 3.59 -49.44
N PRO A 493 -13.65 4.87 -49.60
CA PRO A 493 -14.58 5.82 -50.14
C PRO A 493 -14.80 5.37 -51.61
N ASN A 494 -16.03 5.18 -51.98
CA ASN A 494 -16.38 5.04 -53.38
C ASN A 494 -15.79 6.21 -54.15
N GLU A 495 -14.91 5.89 -55.14
CA GLU A 495 -14.41 6.79 -56.18
C GLU A 495 -13.58 8.01 -55.71
N GLY A 496 -12.37 7.77 -55.23
CA GLY A 496 -11.32 8.78 -55.02
C GLY A 496 -9.96 8.33 -55.54
N THR A 497 -9.05 9.27 -55.84
CA THR A 497 -7.68 8.94 -56.26
C THR A 497 -6.76 8.74 -55.07
N THR A 498 -5.90 7.70 -55.14
CA THR A 498 -4.85 7.44 -54.15
C THR A 498 -3.48 7.66 -54.79
N GLU A 499 -2.71 8.56 -54.25
CA GLU A 499 -1.34 8.82 -54.69
C GLU A 499 -0.36 8.44 -53.55
N ILE A 500 0.77 7.85 -53.94
CA ILE A 500 1.79 7.36 -52.99
C ILE A 500 3.10 8.11 -53.29
N TYR A 501 3.74 8.57 -52.20
CA TYR A 501 5.01 9.28 -52.31
C TYR A 501 6.05 8.67 -51.32
N ASP A 502 7.30 8.76 -51.68
CA ASP A 502 8.40 8.51 -50.74
C ASP A 502 8.61 9.74 -49.82
N LEU A 503 9.52 9.58 -48.85
CA LEU A 503 9.82 10.67 -47.89
C LEU A 503 10.48 11.90 -48.53
N SER A 504 11.00 11.77 -49.75
CA SER A 504 11.54 12.90 -50.54
C SER A 504 10.45 13.64 -51.34
N GLY A 505 9.19 13.16 -51.27
CA GLY A 505 8.06 13.75 -52.02
C GLY A 505 7.96 13.24 -53.44
N ARG A 506 8.73 12.22 -53.86
CA ARG A 506 8.64 11.62 -55.20
C ARG A 506 7.45 10.66 -55.27
N LYS A 507 6.59 10.81 -56.27
CA LYS A 507 5.44 9.92 -56.52
C LYS A 507 5.90 8.51 -56.90
N LEU A 508 5.28 7.53 -56.24
CA LEU A 508 5.57 6.10 -56.45
C LEU A 508 4.37 5.41 -57.11
N ASN A 509 4.66 4.43 -57.98
CA ASN A 509 3.63 3.61 -58.60
C ASN A 509 3.09 2.48 -57.71
N ARG A 510 3.77 2.19 -56.61
CA ARG A 510 3.38 1.22 -55.57
C ARG A 510 4.07 1.56 -54.25
N GLN A 511 3.53 1.07 -53.13
CA GLN A 511 4.16 1.23 -51.84
C GLN A 511 5.50 0.47 -51.77
N HIS A 512 6.52 1.09 -51.18
CA HIS A 512 7.80 0.44 -50.93
C HIS A 512 7.63 -0.61 -49.82
N ALA A 513 8.01 -1.86 -50.08
CA ALA A 513 8.09 -2.90 -49.08
C ALA A 513 9.23 -2.57 -48.09
N GLY A 514 8.92 -2.54 -46.78
CA GLY A 514 9.89 -2.24 -45.74
C GLY A 514 10.26 -0.76 -45.59
N GLY A 515 9.56 0.15 -46.23
CA GLY A 515 9.80 1.60 -46.16
C GLY A 515 8.60 2.43 -45.72
N LEU A 516 8.88 3.63 -45.19
CA LEU A 516 7.85 4.61 -44.85
C LEU A 516 7.35 5.28 -46.14
N ASN A 517 6.04 5.26 -46.37
CA ASN A 517 5.39 5.86 -47.52
C ASN A 517 4.43 6.96 -47.05
N ILE A 518 4.25 8.01 -47.87
CA ILE A 518 3.22 9.02 -47.71
C ILE A 518 2.10 8.70 -48.70
N VAL A 519 0.90 8.42 -48.21
CA VAL A 519 -0.27 8.12 -49.00
C VAL A 519 -1.21 9.31 -48.93
N VAL A 520 -1.53 9.89 -50.08
CA VAL A 520 -2.50 10.98 -50.22
C VAL A 520 -3.76 10.43 -50.87
N LYS A 521 -4.88 10.49 -50.15
CA LYS A 521 -6.20 10.16 -50.69
C LYS A 521 -7.00 11.41 -50.94
N THR A 522 -7.58 11.50 -52.09
CA THR A 522 -8.48 12.60 -52.48
C THR A 522 -9.87 12.01 -52.66
N ASP A 523 -10.88 12.48 -51.93
CA ASP A 523 -12.26 12.05 -52.08
C ASP A 523 -12.92 12.67 -53.36
N ALA A 524 -14.13 12.23 -53.69
CA ALA A 524 -14.87 12.73 -54.83
C ALA A 524 -15.21 14.24 -54.76
N GLN A 525 -15.12 14.84 -53.59
CA GLN A 525 -15.32 16.26 -53.32
C GLN A 525 -14.02 17.07 -53.36
N GLY A 526 -12.86 16.40 -53.60
CA GLY A 526 -11.57 17.05 -53.71
C GLY A 526 -10.85 17.26 -52.36
N ASN A 527 -11.38 16.77 -51.23
CA ASN A 527 -10.73 16.86 -49.95
C ASN A 527 -9.56 15.88 -49.90
N ARG A 528 -8.41 16.35 -49.40
CA ARG A 528 -7.18 15.56 -49.33
C ARG A 528 -6.90 15.12 -47.89
N LYS A 529 -6.67 13.82 -47.69
CA LYS A 529 -6.13 13.27 -46.45
C LYS A 529 -4.75 12.65 -46.71
N VAL A 530 -3.79 12.93 -45.83
CA VAL A 530 -2.41 12.48 -45.95
C VAL A 530 -2.09 11.52 -44.81
N TYR A 531 -1.58 10.34 -45.12
CA TYR A 531 -1.22 9.30 -44.16
C TYR A 531 0.27 8.92 -44.31
N LYS A 532 0.92 8.61 -43.23
CA LYS A 532 2.22 7.90 -43.23
C LYS A 532 1.95 6.42 -43.02
N THR A 533 2.43 5.57 -43.92
CA THR A 533 2.29 4.11 -43.79
C THR A 533 3.65 3.44 -43.77
N LEU A 534 3.84 2.51 -42.85
CA LEU A 534 4.99 1.62 -42.84
C LEU A 534 4.52 0.23 -43.28
N ASN A 535 4.97 -0.24 -44.43
CA ASN A 535 4.70 -1.61 -44.84
C ASN A 535 5.73 -2.55 -44.23
N GLY A 536 5.30 -3.35 -43.24
CA GLY A 536 6.11 -4.42 -42.68
C GLY A 536 6.41 -5.51 -43.71
N VAL A 537 7.59 -6.04 -43.65
CA VAL A 537 7.93 -7.33 -44.27
C VAL A 537 7.16 -8.38 -43.50
N ARG A 538 6.36 -9.21 -44.15
CA ARG A 538 5.75 -10.41 -43.59
C ARG A 538 6.84 -11.39 -43.16
#